data_cb091fe5407e41cd5a4cebb4ae94fdf6
#
_entry.id   cb091fe5407e41cd5a4cebb4ae94fdf6
#
_cell.length_a   1.000
_cell.length_b   1.000
_cell.length_c   1.000
_cell.angle_alpha   90.00
_cell.angle_beta   90.00
_cell.angle_gamma   90.00
#
_symmetry.space_group_name_H-M   'P 1'
#
loop_
_entity.id
_entity.type
_entity.pdbx_description
1 polymer ?
#
loop_
_entity_poly.entity_id
_entity_poly.type
_entity_poly.pdbx_seq_one_letter_code
_entity_poly.pdbx_strand_id
1 'polypeptide(L)'
;MAIFSFGKKKQTEGFEFKIHDTYSVKDSGSAVVTGMLNQGRFVPGTTAVCLDRDRNPLFRCRIQGIEQGTRILKIASADSQGDYGARYGVKLGGVSRQHIPEDGYLVSETQELLEALEE
;
A
#
# COMPACT_ATOMS: atom_id res chain seq x y z
N MET A 1 27.34 -6.82 -9.06
CA MET A 1 27.37 -6.64 -7.94
C MET A 1 26.39 -5.82 -7.18
N ALA A 2 26.65 -5.69 -5.96
CA ALA A 2 25.75 -5.11 -5.00
C ALA A 2 25.20 -3.76 -5.35
N ILE A 3 25.88 -3.01 -6.14
CA ILE A 3 25.46 -1.70 -6.51
C ILE A 3 24.09 -1.63 -7.13
N PHE A 4 23.76 -2.56 -7.94
CA PHE A 4 22.48 -2.54 -8.61
C PHE A 4 21.35 -2.86 -7.67
N SER A 5 21.60 -3.74 -6.77
CA SER A 5 20.62 -4.08 -5.81
C SER A 5 20.30 -2.95 -4.90
N PHE A 6 21.31 -2.12 -4.66
CA PHE A 6 21.17 -1.00 -3.86
C PHE A 6 20.10 -0.06 -4.30
N GLY A 7 20.03 0.36 -5.55
CA GLY A 7 19.05 1.29 -6.03
C GLY A 7 17.65 0.75 -5.90
N LYS A 8 17.47 -0.53 -6.15
CA LYS A 8 16.15 -1.14 -6.06
C LYS A 8 15.67 -1.26 -4.64
N LYS A 9 16.55 -1.57 -3.72
CA LYS A 9 16.18 -1.73 -2.33
C LYS A 9 15.68 -0.45 -1.71
N LYS A 10 16.13 0.70 -2.20
CA LYS A 10 15.71 1.96 -1.65
C LYS A 10 14.30 2.34 -2.05
N GLN A 11 13.74 1.70 -3.06
CA GLN A 11 12.43 2.06 -3.57
C GLN A 11 11.30 1.39 -2.81
N THR A 12 11.47 0.13 -2.46
CA THR A 12 10.45 -0.59 -1.73
C THR A 12 11.13 -1.52 -0.75
N GLU A 13 10.67 -1.47 0.49
CA GLU A 13 11.12 -2.37 1.54
C GLU A 13 9.90 -2.98 2.18
N GLY A 14 10.04 -4.12 2.81
CA GLY A 14 8.93 -4.78 3.48
C GLY A 14 8.09 -3.77 4.24
N PHE A 15 6.83 -3.63 3.87
CA PHE A 15 6.00 -2.57 4.43
C PHE A 15 4.69 -3.09 4.99
N GLU A 16 4.13 -2.28 5.89
CA GLU A 16 2.81 -2.52 6.44
C GLU A 16 2.10 -1.17 6.54
N PHE A 17 0.99 -1.04 5.82
CA PHE A 17 0.17 0.17 5.81
C PHE A 17 -1.18 -0.18 6.44
N LYS A 18 -1.53 0.52 7.52
CA LYS A 18 -2.81 0.32 8.20
C LYS A 18 -3.87 1.19 7.55
N ILE A 19 -4.94 0.55 7.07
CA ILE A 19 -6.03 1.26 6.41
C ILE A 19 -6.98 1.83 7.46
N HIS A 20 -7.26 3.13 7.37
CA HIS A 20 -8.22 3.78 8.25
C HIS A 20 -9.54 4.06 7.53
N ASP A 21 -9.47 4.59 6.31
CA ASP A 21 -10.66 4.92 5.54
C ASP A 21 -10.47 4.54 4.08
N THR A 22 -11.59 4.35 3.39
CA THR A 22 -11.57 3.98 1.98
C THR A 22 -12.57 4.83 1.21
N TYR A 23 -12.16 5.33 0.06
CA TYR A 23 -12.97 6.17 -0.80
C TYR A 23 -12.99 5.64 -2.22
N SER A 24 -14.10 5.85 -2.93
CA SER A 24 -14.18 5.50 -4.34
C SER A 24 -13.62 6.63 -5.18
N VAL A 25 -12.93 6.28 -6.26
CA VAL A 25 -12.51 7.27 -7.24
C VAL A 25 -13.57 7.28 -8.31
N LYS A 26 -14.19 8.43 -8.50
CA LYS A 26 -15.32 8.58 -9.43
C LYS A 26 -14.96 8.12 -10.83
N ASP A 27 -15.84 7.30 -11.41
CA ASP A 27 -15.73 6.82 -12.80
C ASP A 27 -14.46 6.04 -13.14
N SER A 28 -13.75 5.53 -12.17
CA SER A 28 -12.49 4.83 -12.46
C SER A 28 -12.46 3.36 -12.05
N GLY A 29 -13.40 2.92 -11.24
CA GLY A 29 -13.37 1.56 -10.73
C GLY A 29 -12.20 1.31 -9.78
N SER A 30 -11.59 2.37 -9.29
CA SER A 30 -10.47 2.31 -8.36
C SER A 30 -10.90 2.82 -7.00
N ALA A 31 -10.05 2.64 -6.01
CA ALA A 31 -10.30 3.13 -4.66
C ALA A 31 -9.05 3.81 -4.11
N VAL A 32 -9.25 4.72 -3.18
CA VAL A 32 -8.16 5.33 -2.43
C VAL A 32 -8.34 4.93 -0.98
N VAL A 33 -7.29 4.38 -0.38
CA VAL A 33 -7.30 4.08 1.04
C VAL A 33 -6.41 5.11 1.74
N THR A 34 -6.85 5.57 2.90
CA THR A 34 -6.04 6.48 3.70
C THR A 34 -5.69 5.78 4.99
N GLY A 35 -4.53 6.08 5.53
CA GLY A 35 -4.09 5.44 6.75
C GLY A 35 -2.66 5.79 7.08
N MET A 36 -2.01 4.89 7.80
CA MET A 36 -0.66 5.13 8.28
C MET A 36 0.28 3.99 7.89
N LEU A 37 1.44 4.37 7.37
CA LEU A 37 2.50 3.41 7.05
C LEU A 37 3.28 3.13 8.33
N ASN A 38 3.10 1.95 8.87
CA ASN A 38 3.71 1.56 10.14
C ASN A 38 5.14 1.07 10.00
N GLN A 39 5.50 0.59 8.82
CA GLN A 39 6.78 -0.05 8.62
C GLN A 39 7.15 0.03 7.15
N GLY A 40 8.43 0.22 6.86
CA GLY A 40 8.97 0.12 5.51
C GLY A 40 8.70 1.31 4.62
N ARG A 41 8.71 1.06 3.33
CA ARG A 41 8.45 2.09 2.31
C ARG A 41 8.02 1.44 1.01
N PHE A 42 7.32 2.19 0.17
CA PHE A 42 6.94 1.71 -1.15
C PHE A 42 6.79 2.85 -2.15
N VAL A 43 6.78 2.49 -3.42
CA VAL A 43 6.63 3.44 -4.53
C VAL A 43 5.44 3.02 -5.39
N PRO A 44 4.90 3.94 -6.21
CA PRO A 44 3.85 3.57 -7.15
C PRO A 44 4.34 2.46 -8.07
N GLY A 45 3.46 1.55 -8.42
CA GLY A 45 3.79 0.37 -9.23
C GLY A 45 4.02 -0.87 -8.40
N THR A 46 4.20 -0.71 -7.09
CA THR A 46 4.40 -1.85 -6.20
C THR A 46 3.12 -2.66 -6.08
N THR A 47 3.26 -3.98 -6.06
CA THR A 47 2.12 -4.87 -5.79
C THR A 47 2.08 -5.15 -4.29
N ALA A 48 0.88 -5.14 -3.75
CA ALA A 48 0.66 -5.37 -2.33
C ALA A 48 -0.37 -6.47 -2.12
N VAL A 49 -0.42 -7.02 -0.94
CA VAL A 49 -1.47 -7.95 -0.54
C VAL A 49 -2.34 -7.22 0.47
N CYS A 50 -3.65 -7.27 0.25
CA CYS A 50 -4.59 -6.68 1.19
C CYS A 50 -4.98 -7.73 2.22
N LEU A 51 -4.88 -7.37 3.49
CA LEU A 51 -5.26 -8.24 4.60
C LEU A 51 -6.46 -7.66 5.30
N ASP A 52 -7.31 -8.52 5.89
CA ASP A 52 -8.39 -8.02 6.74
C ASP A 52 -7.81 -7.66 8.11
N ARG A 53 -8.65 -7.21 9.02
CA ARG A 53 -8.17 -6.75 10.33
C ARG A 53 -7.58 -7.88 11.18
N ASP A 54 -7.90 -9.11 10.87
CA ASP A 54 -7.34 -10.28 11.54
C ASP A 54 -6.11 -10.81 10.81
N ARG A 55 -5.65 -10.06 9.82
CA ARG A 55 -4.47 -10.34 9.01
C ARG A 55 -4.60 -11.53 8.07
N ASN A 56 -5.82 -11.87 7.70
CA ASN A 56 -6.04 -12.90 6.69
C ASN A 56 -5.89 -12.28 5.30
N PRO A 57 -5.11 -12.89 4.40
CA PRO A 57 -4.92 -12.33 3.07
C PRO A 57 -6.19 -12.48 2.24
N LEU A 58 -6.57 -11.41 1.56
CA LEU A 58 -7.79 -11.36 0.76
C LEU A 58 -7.52 -11.32 -0.73
N PHE A 59 -6.62 -10.47 -1.18
CA PHE A 59 -6.31 -10.32 -2.61
C PHE A 59 -5.04 -9.51 -2.81
N ARG A 60 -4.51 -9.59 -4.03
CA ARG A 60 -3.39 -8.76 -4.45
C ARG A 60 -3.95 -7.50 -5.10
N CYS A 61 -3.23 -6.42 -4.96
CA CYS A 61 -3.59 -5.17 -5.62
C CYS A 61 -2.34 -4.40 -5.99
N ARG A 62 -2.50 -3.42 -6.86
CA ARG A 62 -1.38 -2.63 -7.32
C ARG A 62 -1.53 -1.20 -6.81
N ILE A 63 -0.45 -0.68 -6.26
CA ILE A 63 -0.43 0.70 -5.81
C ILE A 63 -0.18 1.57 -7.04
N GLN A 64 -1.16 2.40 -7.39
CA GLN A 64 -1.08 3.27 -8.56
C GLN A 64 -0.56 4.65 -8.23
N GLY A 65 -0.80 5.12 -7.04
CA GLY A 65 -0.38 6.46 -6.67
C GLY A 65 -0.35 6.65 -5.17
N ILE A 66 0.39 7.66 -4.75
CA ILE A 66 0.55 8.00 -3.34
C ILE A 66 0.32 9.50 -3.21
N GLU A 67 -0.47 9.91 -2.24
CA GLU A 67 -0.68 11.33 -2.00
C GLU A 67 -0.61 11.64 -0.52
N GLN A 68 -0.34 12.89 -0.21
CA GLN A 68 -0.26 13.36 1.16
C GLN A 68 -0.66 14.82 1.17
N GLY A 69 -1.78 15.12 1.78
CA GLY A 69 -2.37 16.45 1.67
C GLY A 69 -2.76 16.70 0.24
N THR A 70 -2.23 17.75 -0.37
CA THR A 70 -2.49 18.07 -1.77
C THR A 70 -1.34 17.66 -2.69
N ARG A 71 -0.35 16.92 -2.16
CA ARG A 71 0.84 16.56 -2.91
C ARG A 71 0.75 15.13 -3.41
N ILE A 72 1.28 14.93 -4.62
CA ILE A 72 1.43 13.59 -5.19
C ILE A 72 2.88 13.19 -4.95
N LEU A 73 3.09 12.03 -4.37
CA LEU A 73 4.41 11.58 -3.95
C LEU A 73 4.90 10.41 -4.79
N LYS A 74 6.22 10.29 -4.86
CA LYS A 74 6.88 9.19 -5.56
C LYS A 74 7.30 8.09 -4.60
N ILE A 75 7.17 8.31 -3.32
CA ILE A 75 7.52 7.31 -2.32
C ILE A 75 6.77 7.59 -1.02
N ALA A 76 6.37 6.53 -0.34
CA ALA A 76 5.84 6.60 1.01
C ALA A 76 6.82 5.91 1.93
N SER A 77 7.11 6.51 3.09
CA SER A 77 8.08 6.00 4.05
C SER A 77 7.52 6.07 5.46
N ALA A 78 7.75 5.02 6.23
CA ALA A 78 7.33 4.99 7.63
C ALA A 78 8.16 5.99 8.47
N ASP A 79 9.31 6.39 7.95
CA ASP A 79 10.19 7.34 8.63
C ASP A 79 9.89 8.79 8.31
N SER A 80 8.84 9.05 7.56
CA SER A 80 8.52 10.40 7.12
C SER A 80 8.38 11.36 8.30
N GLN A 81 9.00 12.53 8.16
CA GLN A 81 9.00 13.54 9.19
C GLN A 81 8.22 14.73 8.73
N GLY A 82 7.44 15.31 8.88
CA GLY A 82 6.69 16.44 8.40
C GLY A 82 5.37 16.50 9.11
N ASP A 83 4.53 17.41 8.68
CA ASP A 83 3.26 17.66 9.35
C ASP A 83 2.32 16.46 9.31
N TYR A 84 2.40 15.67 8.25
CA TYR A 84 1.53 14.51 8.10
C TYR A 84 2.16 13.23 8.63
N GLY A 85 3.46 13.27 8.93
CA GLY A 85 4.19 12.07 9.38
C GLY A 85 4.13 10.97 8.35
N ALA A 86 3.73 9.78 8.76
CA ALA A 86 3.62 8.63 7.88
C ALA A 86 2.18 8.36 7.43
N ARG A 87 1.34 9.37 7.40
CA ARG A 87 -0.03 9.26 6.90
C ARG A 87 -0.07 9.52 5.42
N TYR A 88 -0.75 8.65 4.69
CA TYR A 88 -0.82 8.74 3.23
C TYR A 88 -2.18 8.34 2.70
N GLY A 89 -2.46 8.81 1.48
CA GLY A 89 -3.55 8.27 0.68
C GLY A 89 -2.92 7.42 -0.40
N VAL A 90 -3.42 6.22 -0.61
CA VAL A 90 -2.88 5.27 -1.57
C VAL A 90 -3.96 4.87 -2.55
N LYS A 91 -3.72 5.12 -3.84
CA LYS A 91 -4.66 4.75 -4.87
C LYS A 91 -4.38 3.33 -5.33
N LEU A 92 -5.40 2.49 -5.28
CA LEU A 92 -5.29 1.08 -5.66
C LEU A 92 -5.99 0.84 -6.98
N GLY A 93 -5.31 0.15 -7.90
CA GLY A 93 -5.87 -0.15 -9.20
C GLY A 93 -6.61 -1.47 -9.21
N GLY A 94 -7.72 -1.50 -9.92
CA GLY A 94 -8.46 -2.73 -10.12
C GLY A 94 -9.24 -3.24 -8.92
N VAL A 95 -9.42 -2.39 -7.92
CA VAL A 95 -10.12 -2.79 -6.70
C VAL A 95 -11.16 -1.74 -6.37
N SER A 96 -12.40 -2.15 -6.18
CA SER A 96 -13.43 -1.21 -5.79
C SER A 96 -13.53 -1.14 -4.27
N ARG A 97 -14.04 -0.01 -3.81
CA ARG A 97 -14.16 0.29 -2.38
C ARG A 97 -14.82 -0.83 -1.57
N GLN A 98 -15.86 -1.42 -2.14
CA GLN A 98 -16.64 -2.44 -1.42
C GLN A 98 -15.86 -3.72 -1.11
N HIS A 99 -14.73 -3.95 -1.79
CA HIS A 99 -13.92 -5.13 -1.55
C HIS A 99 -12.82 -4.90 -0.51
N ILE A 100 -12.64 -3.64 -0.09
CA ILE A 100 -11.58 -3.31 0.85
C ILE A 100 -12.13 -3.39 2.27
N PRO A 101 -11.51 -4.19 3.15
CA PRO A 101 -12.02 -4.36 4.51
C PRO A 101 -11.80 -3.12 5.37
N GLU A 102 -12.68 -2.93 6.34
CA GLU A 102 -12.47 -1.90 7.34
C GLU A 102 -11.32 -2.34 8.24
N ASP A 103 -10.47 -1.39 8.61
CA ASP A 103 -9.34 -1.65 9.49
C ASP A 103 -8.38 -2.72 8.99
N GLY A 104 -8.30 -2.89 7.69
CA GLY A 104 -7.39 -3.85 7.10
C GLY A 104 -5.99 -3.28 6.92
N TYR A 105 -5.19 -4.01 6.15
CA TYR A 105 -3.80 -3.65 5.90
C TYR A 105 -3.42 -3.85 4.45
N LEU A 106 -2.42 -3.09 4.00
CA LEU A 106 -1.72 -3.40 2.76
C LEU A 106 -0.30 -3.75 3.17
N VAL A 107 0.17 -4.89 2.73
CA VAL A 107 1.53 -5.34 3.06
C VAL A 107 2.28 -5.77 1.81
N SER A 108 3.60 -5.82 1.91
CA SER A 108 4.42 -6.28 0.81
C SER A 108 4.11 -7.74 0.49
N GLU A 109 4.23 -8.10 -0.79
CA GLU A 109 4.06 -9.48 -1.20
C GLU A 109 5.15 -10.35 -0.61
N THR A 110 4.76 -11.53 -0.16
CA THR A 110 5.71 -12.56 0.24
C THR A 110 5.23 -13.86 -0.37
N GLN A 111 6.14 -14.81 -0.53
CA GLN A 111 5.79 -16.12 -1.07
C GLN A 111 4.69 -16.78 -0.24
N GLU A 112 4.79 -16.66 1.06
CA GLU A 112 3.82 -17.21 1.99
C GLU A 112 2.42 -16.66 1.77
N LEU A 113 2.29 -15.34 1.60
CA LEU A 113 1.01 -14.71 1.35
C LEU A 113 0.44 -15.10 0.00
N LEU A 114 1.28 -15.17 -1.01
CA LEU A 114 0.83 -15.56 -2.34
C LEU A 114 0.31 -16.99 -2.35
N GLU A 115 0.97 -17.87 -1.62
CA GLU A 115 0.51 -19.26 -1.51
C GLU A 115 -0.83 -19.33 -0.81
N ALA A 116 -1.02 -18.53 0.23
CA ALA A 116 -2.28 -18.50 0.95
C ALA A 116 -3.43 -18.03 0.06
N LEU A 117 -3.16 -17.11 -0.87
CA LEU A 117 -4.18 -16.62 -1.78
C LEU A 117 -4.59 -17.66 -2.82
N GLU A 118 -3.75 -18.64 -3.09
CA GLU A 118 -4.04 -19.68 -4.07
C GLU A 118 -4.91 -20.80 -3.51
N GLU A 119 -5.04 -20.85 -2.22
CA GLU A 119 -5.91 -21.82 -1.59
C GLU A 119 -7.37 -21.34 -1.62
#